data_011181fe3ee2fb9051f534562579c35b
#
_entry.id   011181fe3ee2fb9051f534562579c35b
#
_cell.length_a   1.000
_cell.length_b   1.000
_cell.length_c   1.000
_cell.angle_alpha   90.00
_cell.angle_beta   90.00
_cell.angle_gamma   90.00
#
_symmetry.space_group_name_H-M   'P 1'
#
loop_
_entity.id
_entity.type
_entity.pdbx_description
1 polymer ?
#
loop_
_entity_poly.entity_id
_entity_poly.type
_entity_poly.pdbx_seq_one_letter_code
_entity_poly.pdbx_strand_id
1 'polypeptide(L)'
;RSDWSSDVCSSDLMSVLSEGDINIHESRQQERLSEATKWTKHGVFQSKGETRRHNHNYYIAEGSTLDADKIYIHSNKGNVNIQGSNAVAENGLVIKANNIDIREAENRVYSDDYYQKKRSGALTGGGIGITFGSQRRTTEDNQTKLYAQGSQVGSLNGNTTMIADNNYRQTASTVSAVKGDVNILAKKVQIKAA
;
A
#
# COMPACT_ATOMS: atom_id res chain seq x y z
N ARG A 1 8.66 -20.92 -11.01
CA ARG A 1 7.33 -20.38 -10.63
C ARG A 1 6.77 -21.29 -9.56
N SER A 2 7.00 -21.00 -8.33
CA SER A 2 6.29 -21.64 -7.22
C SER A 2 5.08 -20.78 -6.92
N ASP A 3 3.93 -21.20 -7.45
CA ASP A 3 2.63 -20.70 -6.99
C ASP A 3 2.47 -21.20 -5.55
N TRP A 4 2.67 -20.30 -4.62
CA TRP A 4 2.19 -20.48 -3.27
C TRP A 4 0.70 -20.11 -3.31
N SER A 5 -0.13 -21.06 -3.75
CA SER A 5 -1.55 -21.01 -3.46
C SER A 5 -1.67 -21.03 -1.93
N SER A 6 -2.49 -20.16 -1.41
CA SER A 6 -2.84 -20.06 0.00
C SER A 6 -3.48 -21.36 0.48
N ASP A 7 -2.66 -22.34 0.81
CA ASP A 7 -3.10 -23.42 1.66
C ASP A 7 -3.27 -22.82 3.05
N VAL A 8 -4.50 -22.76 3.50
CA VAL A 8 -4.83 -22.54 4.90
C VAL A 8 -4.30 -23.75 5.66
N CYS A 9 -3.04 -23.71 6.06
CA CYS A 9 -2.51 -24.61 7.04
C CYS A 9 -3.14 -24.24 8.38
N SER A 10 -4.24 -24.86 8.72
CA SER A 10 -4.78 -24.89 10.07
C SER A 10 -3.84 -25.76 10.92
N SER A 11 -2.71 -25.19 11.34
CA SER A 11 -1.81 -25.84 12.30
C SER A 11 -2.20 -25.40 13.71
N ASP A 12 -2.24 -26.34 14.65
CA ASP A 12 -2.52 -26.03 16.06
C ASP A 12 -1.49 -25.07 16.66
N LEU A 13 -0.27 -25.06 16.12
CA LEU A 13 0.82 -24.17 16.55
C LEU A 13 1.72 -23.79 15.38
N MET A 14 1.85 -22.51 15.11
CA MET A 14 2.88 -21.94 14.24
C MET A 14 4.02 -21.40 15.09
N SER A 15 5.24 -21.91 14.87
CA SER A 15 6.44 -21.43 15.56
C SER A 15 7.44 -20.89 14.55
N VAL A 16 7.83 -19.63 14.70
CA VAL A 16 8.90 -18.97 13.92
C VAL A 16 10.04 -18.66 14.88
N LEU A 17 11.14 -19.37 14.74
CA LEU A 17 12.29 -19.28 15.65
C LEU A 17 13.55 -18.86 14.88
N SER A 18 14.33 -17.93 15.43
CA SER A 18 15.59 -17.49 14.84
C SER A 18 16.60 -17.10 15.93
N GLU A 19 17.89 -17.29 15.66
CA GLU A 19 18.96 -16.68 16.45
C GLU A 19 19.14 -15.19 16.12
N GLY A 20 18.90 -14.79 14.86
CA GLY A 20 18.98 -13.41 14.38
C GLY A 20 17.62 -12.78 14.13
N ASP A 21 17.59 -11.77 13.27
CA ASP A 21 16.37 -11.03 12.99
C ASP A 21 15.30 -11.89 12.27
N ILE A 22 14.04 -11.62 12.60
CA ILE A 22 12.86 -12.14 11.92
C ILE A 22 12.18 -10.96 11.23
N ASN A 23 12.01 -11.06 9.91
CA ASN A 23 11.40 -10.03 9.10
C ASN A 23 10.17 -10.60 8.39
N ILE A 24 9.00 -10.04 8.66
CA ILE A 24 7.73 -10.36 8.01
C ILE A 24 7.32 -9.11 7.26
N HIS A 25 7.54 -9.13 5.94
CA HIS A 25 7.31 -7.99 5.07
C HIS A 25 6.23 -8.26 4.04
N GLU A 26 5.66 -7.18 3.56
CA GLU A 26 4.84 -7.17 2.37
C GLU A 26 5.65 -7.54 1.12
N SER A 27 5.00 -8.16 0.15
CA SER A 27 5.45 -8.13 -1.23
C SER A 27 5.00 -6.83 -1.91
N ARG A 28 5.66 -6.41 -2.98
CA ARG A 28 5.29 -5.20 -3.71
C ARG A 28 4.88 -5.53 -5.12
N GLN A 29 3.66 -5.15 -5.48
CA GLN A 29 3.19 -5.19 -6.86
C GLN A 29 3.29 -3.81 -7.49
N GLN A 30 3.71 -3.80 -8.75
CA GLN A 30 3.67 -2.62 -9.59
C GLN A 30 2.76 -2.90 -10.76
N GLU A 31 1.71 -2.10 -10.88
CA GLU A 31 0.83 -2.11 -12.03
C GLU A 31 0.92 -0.76 -12.74
N ARG A 32 1.00 -0.81 -14.07
CA ARG A 32 1.02 0.37 -14.91
C ARG A 32 -0.11 0.30 -15.92
N LEU A 33 -1.03 1.24 -15.80
CA LEU A 33 -2.08 1.47 -16.76
C LEU A 33 -1.73 2.72 -17.58
N SER A 34 -1.71 2.57 -18.92
CA SER A 34 -1.44 3.68 -19.84
C SER A 34 -2.44 3.64 -20.96
N GLU A 35 -3.26 4.69 -21.03
CA GLU A 35 -4.24 4.88 -22.09
C GLU A 35 -3.95 6.16 -22.84
N ALA A 36 -3.95 6.09 -24.18
CA ALA A 36 -3.77 7.25 -25.02
C ALA A 36 -4.79 7.26 -26.15
N THR A 37 -5.50 8.34 -26.30
CA THR A 37 -6.44 8.57 -27.40
C THR A 37 -6.07 9.83 -28.13
N LYS A 38 -5.98 9.74 -29.46
CA LYS A 38 -5.73 10.89 -30.33
C LYS A 38 -6.65 10.80 -31.55
N TRP A 39 -7.37 11.86 -31.81
CA TRP A 39 -8.14 11.98 -33.02
C TRP A 39 -7.99 13.37 -33.64
N THR A 40 -8.15 13.45 -34.95
CA THR A 40 -8.17 14.69 -35.72
C THR A 40 -9.26 14.60 -36.77
N LYS A 41 -10.09 15.64 -36.86
CA LYS A 41 -11.09 15.81 -37.90
C LYS A 41 -10.76 17.02 -38.75
N HIS A 42 -10.74 16.86 -40.04
CA HIS A 42 -10.52 17.92 -41.04
C HIS A 42 -11.84 18.22 -41.74
N GLY A 43 -12.21 19.49 -41.76
CA GLY A 43 -13.29 20.03 -42.62
C GLY A 43 -12.66 20.96 -43.65
N VAL A 44 -13.50 21.47 -44.57
CA VAL A 44 -13.05 22.31 -45.72
C VAL A 44 -12.31 23.57 -45.26
N PHE A 45 -12.71 24.16 -44.14
CA PHE A 45 -12.10 25.41 -43.61
C PHE A 45 -11.66 25.34 -42.17
N GLN A 46 -11.67 24.17 -41.53
CA GLN A 46 -11.32 23.99 -40.15
C GLN A 46 -10.76 22.60 -39.85
N SER A 47 -9.87 22.55 -38.87
CA SER A 47 -9.38 21.31 -38.32
C SER A 47 -9.59 21.33 -36.80
N LYS A 48 -10.01 20.19 -36.24
CA LYS A 48 -10.16 19.96 -34.78
C LYS A 48 -9.43 18.71 -34.41
N GLY A 49 -8.67 18.74 -33.34
CA GLY A 49 -7.99 17.56 -32.79
C GLY A 49 -8.02 17.54 -31.28
N GLU A 50 -8.03 16.34 -30.75
CA GLU A 50 -7.99 16.10 -29.31
C GLU A 50 -6.99 14.98 -29.04
N THR A 51 -6.19 15.16 -28.01
CA THR A 51 -5.26 14.16 -27.49
C THR A 51 -5.53 14.03 -26.00
N ARG A 52 -5.76 12.80 -25.55
CA ARG A 52 -5.86 12.44 -24.13
C ARG A 52 -4.82 11.37 -23.83
N ARG A 53 -4.20 11.48 -22.70
CA ARG A 53 -3.30 10.46 -22.16
C ARG A 53 -3.56 10.37 -20.67
N HIS A 54 -3.81 9.15 -20.20
CA HIS A 54 -3.97 8.80 -18.81
C HIS A 54 -2.92 7.76 -18.47
N ASN A 55 -2.02 8.09 -17.56
CA ASN A 55 -1.02 7.16 -17.06
C ASN A 55 -1.23 7.01 -15.56
N HIS A 56 -1.44 5.78 -15.11
CA HIS A 56 -1.54 5.45 -13.70
C HIS A 56 -0.48 4.39 -13.36
N ASN A 57 0.32 4.66 -12.35
CA ASN A 57 1.26 3.70 -11.80
C ASN A 57 0.86 3.42 -10.35
N TYR A 58 0.57 2.16 -10.08
CA TYR A 58 0.22 1.67 -8.76
C TYR A 58 1.40 0.91 -8.18
N TYR A 59 1.82 1.30 -6.99
CA TYR A 59 2.79 0.58 -6.16
C TYR A 59 2.04 0.13 -4.92
N ILE A 60 1.62 -1.13 -4.91
CA ILE A 60 0.76 -1.69 -3.87
C ILE A 60 1.55 -2.72 -3.06
N ALA A 61 1.47 -2.59 -1.75
CA ALA A 61 1.97 -3.57 -0.81
C ALA A 61 0.93 -4.69 -0.64
N GLU A 62 1.34 -5.93 -0.81
CA GLU A 62 0.55 -7.11 -0.45
C GLU A 62 1.16 -7.74 0.79
N GLY A 63 0.47 -7.63 1.91
CA GLY A 63 0.93 -8.11 3.19
C GLY A 63 1.04 -9.63 3.24
N SER A 64 2.10 -10.13 3.84
CA SER A 64 2.18 -11.54 4.25
C SER A 64 1.20 -11.80 5.38
N THR A 65 0.61 -12.99 5.42
CA THR A 65 -0.32 -13.38 6.48
C THR A 65 0.16 -14.67 7.16
N LEU A 66 0.30 -14.60 8.47
CA LEU A 66 0.49 -15.74 9.36
C LEU A 66 -0.84 -15.99 10.08
N ASP A 67 -1.40 -17.18 9.92
CA ASP A 67 -2.66 -17.58 10.53
C ASP A 67 -2.54 -18.99 11.12
N ALA A 68 -2.87 -19.14 12.39
CA ALA A 68 -2.83 -20.42 13.10
C ALA A 68 -3.68 -20.37 14.39
N ASP A 69 -3.92 -21.51 15.02
CA ASP A 69 -4.56 -21.56 16.34
C ASP A 69 -3.72 -20.79 17.38
N LYS A 70 -2.41 -21.06 17.42
CA LYS A 70 -1.46 -20.32 18.24
C LYS A 70 -0.25 -19.92 17.42
N ILE A 71 0.25 -18.70 17.65
CA ILE A 71 1.45 -18.19 16.99
C ILE A 71 2.51 -17.86 18.03
N TYR A 72 3.70 -18.41 17.84
CA TYR A 72 4.88 -18.10 18.64
C TYR A 72 6.02 -17.66 17.75
N ILE A 73 6.43 -16.39 17.88
CA ILE A 73 7.55 -15.79 17.13
C ILE A 73 8.65 -15.45 18.13
N HIS A 74 9.83 -16.03 17.98
CA HIS A 74 10.93 -15.77 18.89
C HIS A 74 12.24 -15.58 18.14
N SER A 75 12.84 -14.41 18.35
CA SER A 75 14.22 -14.13 18.01
C SER A 75 15.08 -14.13 19.27
N ASN A 76 16.09 -15.00 19.32
CA ASN A 76 16.92 -15.16 20.54
C ASN A 76 17.88 -13.97 20.75
N LYS A 77 18.49 -13.43 19.70
CA LYS A 77 19.47 -12.32 19.76
C LYS A 77 19.13 -11.15 18.84
N GLY A 78 18.15 -11.30 17.98
CA GLY A 78 17.79 -10.30 16.98
C GLY A 78 16.47 -9.60 17.28
N ASN A 79 15.92 -9.00 16.27
CA ASN A 79 14.71 -8.21 16.30
C ASN A 79 13.57 -8.92 15.56
N VAL A 80 12.34 -8.55 15.87
CA VAL A 80 11.18 -8.94 15.08
C VAL A 80 10.61 -7.68 14.42
N ASN A 81 10.57 -7.68 13.10
CA ASN A 81 10.03 -6.59 12.29
C ASN A 81 8.82 -7.10 11.50
N ILE A 82 7.67 -6.48 11.69
CA ILE A 82 6.44 -6.77 10.95
C ILE A 82 6.03 -5.51 10.22
N GLN A 83 6.01 -5.55 8.88
CA GLN A 83 5.68 -4.40 8.06
C GLN A 83 4.57 -4.74 7.06
N GLY A 84 3.49 -3.96 7.08
CA GLY A 84 2.37 -4.10 6.14
C GLY A 84 1.78 -5.52 6.07
N SER A 85 1.94 -6.30 7.14
CA SER A 85 1.68 -7.75 7.17
C SER A 85 0.84 -8.12 8.39
N ASN A 86 0.22 -9.30 8.35
CA ASN A 86 -0.70 -9.74 9.38
C ASN A 86 -0.17 -10.99 10.09
N ALA A 87 -0.34 -11.03 11.41
CA ALA A 87 -0.12 -12.23 12.23
C ALA A 87 -1.31 -12.36 13.19
N VAL A 88 -2.23 -13.26 12.87
CA VAL A 88 -3.49 -13.42 13.61
C VAL A 88 -3.60 -14.85 14.10
N ALA A 89 -3.67 -15.01 15.43
CA ALA A 89 -3.87 -16.29 16.07
C ALA A 89 -5.32 -16.45 16.53
N GLU A 90 -5.85 -17.67 16.52
CA GLU A 90 -7.17 -17.90 17.10
C GLU A 90 -7.13 -17.85 18.63
N ASN A 91 -6.22 -18.58 19.26
CA ASN A 91 -6.21 -18.79 20.72
C ASN A 91 -4.99 -18.22 21.46
N GLY A 92 -4.11 -17.51 20.78
CA GLY A 92 -3.03 -16.78 21.45
C GLY A 92 -1.82 -16.50 20.58
N LEU A 93 -1.25 -15.31 20.75
CA LEU A 93 -0.08 -14.86 20.01
C LEU A 93 1.00 -14.38 20.99
N VAL A 94 2.22 -14.85 20.80
CA VAL A 94 3.38 -14.42 21.57
C VAL A 94 4.51 -14.04 20.62
N ILE A 95 5.04 -12.83 20.79
CA ILE A 95 6.27 -12.38 20.11
C ILE A 95 7.31 -12.04 21.16
N LYS A 96 8.51 -12.62 21.02
CA LYS A 96 9.65 -12.33 21.89
C LYS A 96 10.89 -12.00 21.07
N ALA A 97 11.55 -10.88 21.40
CA ALA A 97 12.75 -10.44 20.70
C ALA A 97 13.53 -9.40 21.49
N ASN A 98 14.72 -9.02 21.00
CA ASN A 98 15.48 -7.90 21.54
C ASN A 98 14.76 -6.56 21.31
N ASN A 99 14.27 -6.33 20.09
CA ASN A 99 13.36 -5.23 19.76
C ASN A 99 12.22 -5.77 18.89
N ILE A 100 11.03 -5.16 19.04
CA ILE A 100 9.85 -5.46 18.24
C ILE A 100 9.44 -4.16 17.52
N ASP A 101 9.35 -4.20 16.20
CA ASP A 101 8.90 -3.08 15.35
C ASP A 101 7.74 -3.54 14.48
N ILE A 102 6.56 -2.97 14.71
CA ILE A 102 5.33 -3.25 13.95
C ILE A 102 4.92 -1.96 13.26
N ARG A 103 4.94 -1.95 11.93
CA ARG A 103 4.72 -0.73 11.16
C ARG A 103 3.92 -0.97 9.90
N GLU A 104 3.44 0.12 9.34
CA GLU A 104 2.75 0.16 8.06
C GLU A 104 3.70 -0.06 6.88
N ALA A 105 3.12 -0.49 5.76
CA ALA A 105 3.70 -0.35 4.43
C ALA A 105 3.08 0.85 3.70
N GLU A 106 3.87 1.53 2.89
CA GLU A 106 3.41 2.65 2.08
C GLU A 106 2.98 2.16 0.70
N ASN A 107 1.74 2.46 0.33
CA ASN A 107 1.21 2.33 -1.03
C ASN A 107 1.28 3.68 -1.73
N ARG A 108 1.65 3.67 -3.01
CA ARG A 108 1.76 4.88 -3.80
C ARG A 108 1.00 4.74 -5.11
N VAL A 109 0.17 5.73 -5.42
CA VAL A 109 -0.51 5.86 -6.70
C VAL A 109 -0.05 7.15 -7.34
N TYR A 110 0.54 7.03 -8.52
CA TYR A 110 0.92 8.15 -9.36
C TYR A 110 -0.02 8.22 -10.56
N SER A 111 -0.64 9.37 -10.80
CA SER A 111 -1.44 9.65 -11.98
C SER A 111 -0.89 10.85 -12.74
N ASP A 112 -0.82 10.72 -14.06
CA ASP A 112 -0.42 11.76 -15.02
C ASP A 112 -1.49 11.83 -16.10
N ASP A 113 -2.29 12.87 -16.04
CA ASP A 113 -3.40 13.13 -16.94
C ASP A 113 -3.07 14.30 -17.87
N TYR A 114 -2.98 14.00 -19.16
CA TYR A 114 -2.74 14.98 -20.19
C TYR A 114 -3.95 15.12 -21.11
N TYR A 115 -4.43 16.34 -21.25
CA TYR A 115 -5.49 16.68 -22.19
C TYR A 115 -5.07 17.84 -23.08
N GLN A 116 -5.19 17.68 -24.40
CA GLN A 116 -4.93 18.73 -25.34
C GLN A 116 -6.04 18.81 -26.40
N LYS A 117 -6.56 20.00 -26.59
CA LYS A 117 -7.52 20.33 -27.66
C LYS A 117 -6.90 21.35 -28.60
N LYS A 118 -6.94 21.06 -29.90
CA LYS A 118 -6.50 21.96 -30.96
C LYS A 118 -7.65 22.27 -31.88
N ARG A 119 -7.75 23.52 -32.31
CA ARG A 119 -8.63 24.00 -33.36
C ARG A 119 -7.84 24.92 -34.26
N SER A 120 -8.00 24.81 -35.58
CA SER A 120 -7.43 25.72 -36.54
C SER A 120 -8.42 25.95 -37.71
N GLY A 121 -8.36 27.11 -38.31
CA GLY A 121 -9.22 27.53 -39.42
C GLY A 121 -10.07 28.76 -39.10
N ALA A 122 -11.27 28.83 -39.67
CA ALA A 122 -12.18 29.94 -39.41
C ALA A 122 -12.69 29.89 -37.94
N LEU A 123 -12.35 30.91 -37.16
CA LEU A 123 -12.81 31.12 -35.80
C LEU A 123 -13.79 32.27 -35.78
N THR A 124 -15.02 32.05 -35.36
CA THR A 124 -15.99 33.12 -35.15
C THR A 124 -15.77 33.77 -33.81
N GLY A 125 -15.20 34.94 -33.77
CA GLY A 125 -15.25 35.84 -32.60
C GLY A 125 -16.47 36.73 -32.75
N GLY A 126 -17.17 37.04 -31.67
CA GLY A 126 -18.49 37.71 -31.63
C GLY A 126 -18.65 39.09 -32.32
N GLY A 127 -18.11 39.27 -33.50
CA GLY A 127 -18.22 40.45 -34.35
C GLY A 127 -18.48 40.09 -35.83
N ILE A 128 -18.73 41.12 -36.65
CA ILE A 128 -18.93 40.99 -38.09
C ILE A 128 -17.57 40.75 -38.77
N GLY A 129 -17.09 39.50 -38.75
CA GLY A 129 -15.81 39.14 -39.40
C GLY A 129 -15.46 37.68 -39.19
N ILE A 130 -14.79 37.09 -40.19
CA ILE A 130 -14.23 35.73 -40.08
C ILE A 130 -12.75 35.88 -39.78
N THR A 131 -12.30 35.38 -38.62
CA THR A 131 -10.89 35.34 -38.22
C THR A 131 -10.34 33.96 -38.51
N PHE A 132 -9.24 33.87 -39.25
CA PHE A 132 -8.51 32.62 -39.41
C PHE A 132 -7.39 32.58 -38.38
N GLY A 133 -7.32 31.45 -37.66
CA GLY A 133 -6.33 31.28 -36.61
C GLY A 133 -6.20 29.84 -36.09
N SER A 134 -5.37 29.67 -35.11
CA SER A 134 -5.23 28.42 -34.37
C SER A 134 -5.40 28.64 -32.87
N GLN A 135 -6.12 27.76 -32.23
CA GLN A 135 -6.29 27.74 -30.78
C GLN A 135 -5.84 26.39 -30.23
N ARG A 136 -5.05 26.42 -29.19
CA ARG A 136 -4.59 25.25 -28.45
C ARG A 136 -4.87 25.43 -26.97
N ARG A 137 -5.52 24.45 -26.37
CA ARG A 137 -5.70 24.36 -24.92
C ARG A 137 -5.06 23.07 -24.45
N THR A 138 -4.19 23.18 -23.43
CA THR A 138 -3.55 22.03 -22.81
C THR A 138 -3.87 22.08 -21.32
N THR A 139 -4.17 20.94 -20.75
CA THR A 139 -4.33 20.72 -19.32
C THR A 139 -3.48 19.53 -18.94
N GLU A 140 -2.68 19.66 -17.93
CA GLU A 140 -1.84 18.60 -17.35
C GLU A 140 -2.16 18.55 -15.86
N ASP A 141 -2.42 17.37 -15.35
CA ASP A 141 -2.66 17.14 -13.92
C ASP A 141 -1.82 15.94 -13.47
N ASN A 142 -0.91 16.22 -12.54
CA ASN A 142 -0.01 15.24 -11.97
C ASN A 142 -0.31 15.10 -10.48
N GLN A 143 -0.73 13.93 -10.07
CA GLN A 143 -1.05 13.64 -8.68
C GLN A 143 -0.26 12.44 -8.17
N THR A 144 0.23 12.55 -6.93
CA THR A 144 0.77 11.43 -6.18
C THR A 144 -0.04 11.26 -4.90
N LYS A 145 -0.61 10.08 -4.71
CA LYS A 145 -1.35 9.74 -3.50
C LYS A 145 -0.59 8.66 -2.74
N LEU A 146 -0.42 8.85 -1.45
CA LEU A 146 0.20 7.92 -0.52
C LEU A 146 -0.88 7.34 0.40
N TYR A 147 -0.84 6.03 0.61
CA TYR A 147 -1.74 5.33 1.53
C TYR A 147 -0.91 4.43 2.42
N ALA A 148 -1.18 4.47 3.71
CA ALA A 148 -0.59 3.55 4.68
C ALA A 148 -1.44 2.27 4.75
N GLN A 149 -0.78 1.12 4.67
CA GLN A 149 -1.36 -0.18 4.97
C GLN A 149 -0.75 -0.67 6.27
N GLY A 150 -1.50 -0.55 7.36
CA GLY A 150 -1.06 -0.97 8.69
C GLY A 150 -0.92 -2.49 8.79
N SER A 151 -0.02 -2.93 9.65
CA SER A 151 0.06 -4.33 10.06
C SER A 151 -1.03 -4.64 11.10
N GLN A 152 -1.53 -5.88 11.09
CA GLN A 152 -2.46 -6.38 12.10
C GLN A 152 -1.84 -7.56 12.82
N VAL A 153 -1.67 -7.44 14.12
CA VAL A 153 -1.05 -8.47 14.96
C VAL A 153 -1.96 -8.72 16.15
N GLY A 154 -2.37 -9.97 16.34
CA GLY A 154 -3.30 -10.21 17.45
C GLY A 154 -3.83 -11.61 17.59
N SER A 155 -4.76 -11.74 18.53
CA SER A 155 -5.47 -12.99 18.83
C SER A 155 -6.97 -12.75 18.95
N LEU A 156 -7.77 -13.75 18.51
CA LEU A 156 -9.23 -13.69 18.56
C LEU A 156 -9.78 -14.10 19.92
N ASN A 157 -9.37 -15.25 20.45
CA ASN A 157 -9.93 -15.83 21.67
C ASN A 157 -8.94 -15.83 22.85
N GLY A 158 -7.65 -15.58 22.62
CA GLY A 158 -6.60 -15.60 23.63
C GLY A 158 -5.87 -14.29 23.78
N ASN A 159 -4.78 -14.33 24.54
CA ASN A 159 -3.95 -13.15 24.80
C ASN A 159 -2.97 -12.88 23.65
N THR A 160 -2.67 -11.60 23.47
CA THR A 160 -1.59 -11.13 22.61
C THR A 160 -0.46 -10.58 23.47
N THR A 161 0.70 -11.24 23.43
CA THR A 161 1.83 -10.90 24.31
C THR A 161 3.06 -10.53 23.49
N MET A 162 3.58 -9.33 23.73
CA MET A 162 4.79 -8.79 23.14
C MET A 162 5.85 -8.62 24.21
N ILE A 163 6.99 -9.28 24.06
CA ILE A 163 8.11 -9.20 25.01
C ILE A 163 9.35 -8.71 24.25
N ALA A 164 9.69 -7.46 24.46
CA ALA A 164 10.91 -6.87 23.91
C ALA A 164 11.93 -6.59 25.02
N ASP A 165 13.15 -7.10 24.89
CA ASP A 165 14.19 -6.87 25.91
C ASP A 165 14.56 -5.38 26.00
N ASN A 166 14.45 -4.63 24.91
CA ASN A 166 14.76 -3.20 24.86
C ASN A 166 13.57 -2.34 24.39
N ASN A 167 13.23 -2.38 23.11
CA ASN A 167 12.26 -1.44 22.54
C ASN A 167 11.09 -2.17 21.89
N TYR A 168 9.90 -1.67 22.17
CA TYR A 168 8.70 -1.95 21.41
C TYR A 168 8.27 -0.68 20.64
N ARG A 169 8.09 -0.79 19.33
CA ARG A 169 7.59 0.28 18.49
C ARG A 169 6.39 -0.23 17.69
N GLN A 170 5.36 0.58 17.66
CA GLN A 170 4.17 0.36 16.82
C GLN A 170 3.83 1.67 16.11
N THR A 171 3.73 1.64 14.78
CA THR A 171 3.39 2.81 13.97
C THR A 171 2.28 2.44 13.00
N ALA A 172 1.20 3.23 12.97
CA ALA A 172 0.07 3.10 12.05
C ALA A 172 -0.43 1.64 11.87
N SER A 173 -0.35 0.86 12.91
CA SER A 173 -0.64 -0.58 12.90
C SER A 173 -1.53 -0.94 14.09
N THR A 174 -2.16 -2.10 14.05
CA THR A 174 -3.07 -2.57 15.11
C THR A 174 -2.48 -3.77 15.82
N VAL A 175 -2.45 -3.71 17.15
CA VAL A 175 -2.19 -4.85 18.02
C VAL A 175 -3.41 -5.06 18.89
N SER A 176 -3.99 -6.25 18.86
CA SER A 176 -5.28 -6.51 19.50
C SER A 176 -5.39 -7.92 20.12
N ALA A 177 -6.27 -8.04 21.09
CA ALA A 177 -6.80 -9.31 21.58
C ALA A 177 -8.32 -9.12 21.73
N VAL A 178 -9.11 -9.85 20.94
CA VAL A 178 -10.57 -9.61 20.88
C VAL A 178 -11.27 -10.08 22.15
N LYS A 179 -10.92 -11.25 22.67
CA LYS A 179 -11.48 -11.83 23.91
C LYS A 179 -10.45 -12.01 25.02
N GLY A 180 -9.24 -11.54 24.82
CA GLY A 180 -8.13 -11.65 25.78
C GLY A 180 -7.49 -10.31 26.09
N ASP A 181 -6.32 -10.37 26.69
CA ASP A 181 -5.54 -9.21 27.08
C ASP A 181 -4.39 -8.96 26.11
N VAL A 182 -4.08 -7.68 25.87
CA VAL A 182 -2.86 -7.25 25.18
C VAL A 182 -1.80 -6.91 26.23
N ASN A 183 -0.73 -7.68 26.26
CA ASN A 183 0.38 -7.51 27.19
C ASN A 183 1.63 -7.08 26.42
N ILE A 184 2.17 -5.89 26.74
CA ILE A 184 3.39 -5.36 26.12
C ILE A 184 4.41 -5.13 27.22
N LEU A 185 5.52 -5.86 27.18
CA LEU A 185 6.64 -5.75 28.11
C LEU A 185 7.87 -5.29 27.36
N ALA A 186 8.41 -4.11 27.69
CA ALA A 186 9.62 -3.57 27.10
C ALA A 186 10.24 -2.53 28.02
N LYS A 187 11.55 -2.23 27.86
CA LYS A 187 12.17 -1.09 28.56
C LYS A 187 11.64 0.25 28.02
N LYS A 188 11.32 0.29 26.72
CA LYS A 188 10.77 1.48 26.07
C LYS A 188 9.64 1.08 25.12
N VAL A 189 8.49 1.71 25.30
CA VAL A 189 7.31 1.51 24.46
C VAL A 189 7.00 2.80 23.70
N GLN A 190 6.81 2.69 22.38
CA GLN A 190 6.42 3.79 21.50
C GLN A 190 5.26 3.33 20.60
N ILE A 191 4.13 4.00 20.72
CA ILE A 191 2.94 3.76 19.88
C ILE A 191 2.59 5.08 19.20
N LYS A 192 2.51 5.06 17.86
CA LYS A 192 2.20 6.24 17.04
C LYS A 192 1.08 5.91 16.07
N ALA A 193 0.18 6.85 15.85
CA ALA A 193 -0.78 6.83 14.75
C ALA A 193 -0.06 7.10 13.40
N ALA A 194 -0.79 6.89 12.29
CA ALA A 194 -0.35 7.24 10.93
C ALA A 194 -0.24 8.77 10.77
#